data_1e800d36aebf2f2819be3aea7e5a8f34
#
_entry.id   1e800d36aebf2f2819be3aea7e5a8f34
#
_cell.length_a   1.000
_cell.length_b   1.000
_cell.length_c   1.000
_cell.angle_alpha   90.00
_cell.angle_beta   90.00
_cell.angle_gamma   90.00
#
_symmetry.space_group_name_H-M   'P 1'
#
loop_
_entity.id
_entity.type
_entity.pdbx_description
1 polymer ?
#
loop_
_entity_poly.entity_id
_entity_poly.type
_entity_poly.pdbx_seq_one_letter_code
_entity_poly.pdbx_strand_id
1 'polypeptide(L)'
;MTKNKEKKITKKDLASAIICAAIVFAVFKIVFMNCFIPTESMEDTIPKKSLIMANRLAYKSKDPQKGDIVVFKNLEEFQYPMVKRVIATEGDIVEIKNREVYVNGIKFDSSFVKGETLPIKQDTYNVPEGSYFVMGDNREESEDSRFWKYPYLKKDQIIAKVIFRYIPRPPFVKRLDTPISEMK
;
A
#
# COMPACT_ATOMS: atom_id res chain seq x y z
N MET A 1 37.54 -45.23 -5.35
CA MET A 1 36.20 -45.32 -4.75
C MET A 1 36.21 -44.57 -3.43
N THR A 2 35.83 -43.31 -3.45
CA THR A 2 35.74 -42.43 -2.26
C THR A 2 34.41 -42.70 -1.57
N LYS A 3 34.40 -43.35 -0.40
CA LYS A 3 33.23 -43.52 0.46
C LYS A 3 32.75 -42.14 0.95
N ASN A 4 31.66 -41.66 0.40
CA ASN A 4 30.94 -40.49 0.91
C ASN A 4 30.41 -40.85 2.31
N LYS A 5 31.05 -40.35 3.39
CA LYS A 5 30.53 -40.49 4.75
C LYS A 5 29.29 -39.60 4.88
N GLU A 6 28.13 -40.21 4.87
CA GLU A 6 26.87 -39.50 5.23
C GLU A 6 27.02 -38.94 6.65
N LYS A 7 27.00 -37.63 6.77
CA LYS A 7 27.11 -36.92 8.05
C LYS A 7 25.78 -37.10 8.80
N LYS A 8 25.75 -37.92 9.85
CA LYS A 8 24.55 -38.07 10.69
C LYS A 8 24.19 -36.75 11.34
N ILE A 9 22.95 -36.27 11.09
CA ILE A 9 22.39 -35.09 11.74
C ILE A 9 22.28 -35.35 13.24
N THR A 10 22.88 -34.48 14.05
CA THR A 10 22.82 -34.59 15.51
C THR A 10 21.61 -33.87 16.06
N LYS A 11 21.21 -34.17 17.32
CA LYS A 11 20.15 -33.44 18.03
C LYS A 11 20.48 -31.95 18.16
N LYS A 12 21.78 -31.59 18.25
CA LYS A 12 22.22 -30.18 18.30
C LYS A 12 22.02 -29.47 16.94
N ASP A 13 22.30 -30.15 15.83
CA ASP A 13 22.08 -29.60 14.49
C ASP A 13 20.59 -29.34 14.26
N LEU A 14 19.73 -30.27 14.69
CA LEU A 14 18.28 -30.10 14.60
C LEU A 14 17.77 -28.92 15.46
N ALA A 15 18.27 -28.84 16.71
CA ALA A 15 17.89 -27.73 17.61
C ALA A 15 18.33 -26.39 17.05
N SER A 16 19.55 -26.28 16.51
CA SER A 16 20.02 -25.02 15.89
C SER A 16 19.20 -24.64 14.66
N ALA A 17 18.81 -25.60 13.83
CA ALA A 17 17.96 -25.35 12.67
C ALA A 17 16.57 -24.84 13.08
N ILE A 18 15.96 -25.40 14.13
CA ILE A 18 14.67 -24.93 14.66
C ILE A 18 14.79 -23.51 15.20
N ILE A 19 15.85 -23.20 15.96
CA ILE A 19 16.07 -21.85 16.49
C ILE A 19 16.23 -20.84 15.34
N CYS A 20 17.06 -21.16 14.34
CA CYS A 20 17.23 -20.32 13.17
C CYS A 20 15.90 -20.08 12.42
N ALA A 21 15.12 -21.14 12.20
CA ALA A 21 13.81 -21.03 11.56
C ALA A 21 12.85 -20.15 12.37
N ALA A 22 12.84 -20.28 13.70
CA ALA A 22 12.02 -19.45 14.58
C ALA A 22 12.42 -17.97 14.53
N ILE A 23 13.72 -17.68 14.50
CA ILE A 23 14.24 -16.31 14.35
C ILE A 23 13.82 -15.71 12.99
N VAL A 24 14.02 -16.44 11.90
CA VAL A 24 13.63 -16.00 10.55
C VAL A 24 12.11 -15.73 10.49
N PHE A 25 11.31 -16.63 11.07
CA PHE A 25 9.87 -16.47 11.14
C PHE A 25 9.46 -15.23 11.95
N ALA A 26 10.11 -15.00 13.10
CA ALA A 26 9.87 -13.82 13.93
C ALA A 26 10.21 -12.52 13.19
N VAL A 27 11.37 -12.46 12.54
CA VAL A 27 11.78 -11.32 11.71
C VAL A 27 10.79 -11.09 10.58
N PHE A 28 10.36 -12.15 9.90
CA PHE A 28 9.36 -12.04 8.83
C PHE A 28 8.05 -11.43 9.34
N LYS A 29 7.57 -11.85 10.52
CA LYS A 29 6.35 -11.32 11.15
C LYS A 29 6.47 -9.85 11.58
N ILE A 30 7.67 -9.41 11.95
CA ILE A 30 7.95 -8.00 12.29
C ILE A 30 7.94 -7.13 11.03
N VAL A 31 8.58 -7.59 9.97
CA VAL A 31 8.76 -6.85 8.72
C VAL A 31 7.48 -6.80 7.89
N PHE A 32 6.79 -7.94 7.79
CA PHE A 32 5.65 -8.06 6.87
C PHE A 32 4.33 -8.28 7.61
N MET A 33 3.28 -7.79 7.00
CA MET A 33 1.91 -8.07 7.42
C MET A 33 1.06 -8.53 6.25
N ASN A 34 0.12 -9.42 6.53
CA ASN A 34 -0.90 -9.85 5.59
C ASN A 34 -2.19 -9.11 5.90
N CYS A 35 -2.84 -8.59 4.87
CA CYS A 35 -4.12 -7.92 4.99
C CYS A 35 -5.15 -8.56 4.07
N PHE A 36 -6.33 -8.82 4.61
CA PHE A 36 -7.51 -9.18 3.84
C PHE A 36 -8.24 -7.92 3.42
N ILE A 37 -8.67 -7.84 2.16
CA ILE A 37 -9.35 -6.67 1.57
C ILE A 37 -10.84 -6.99 1.40
N PRO A 38 -11.71 -6.49 2.27
CA PRO A 38 -13.14 -6.79 2.21
C PRO A 38 -13.91 -5.91 1.24
N THR A 39 -13.35 -4.79 0.79
CA THR A 39 -14.02 -3.74 0.01
C THR A 39 -13.53 -3.66 -1.43
N GLU A 40 -14.26 -2.93 -2.26
CA GLU A 40 -13.99 -2.74 -3.69
C GLU A 40 -13.23 -1.45 -4.01
N SER A 41 -12.88 -0.66 -3.00
CA SER A 41 -12.32 0.68 -3.17
C SER A 41 -11.00 0.76 -3.94
N MET A 42 -10.28 -0.36 -4.08
CA MET A 42 -9.01 -0.47 -4.82
C MET A 42 -9.12 -1.35 -6.07
N GLU A 43 -10.35 -1.68 -6.54
CA GLU A 43 -10.57 -2.39 -7.79
C GLU A 43 -10.20 -1.45 -8.98
N ASP A 44 -9.58 -1.90 -10.08
CA ASP A 44 -9.18 -3.26 -10.43
C ASP A 44 -7.79 -3.64 -9.92
N THR A 45 -7.08 -2.75 -9.25
CA THR A 45 -5.71 -3.02 -8.76
C THR A 45 -5.70 -4.11 -7.70
N ILE A 46 -6.58 -3.99 -6.71
CA ILE A 46 -6.74 -4.95 -5.62
C ILE A 46 -8.23 -5.31 -5.51
N PRO A 47 -8.68 -6.40 -6.15
CA PRO A 47 -10.06 -6.85 -6.05
C PRO A 47 -10.50 -7.19 -4.63
N LYS A 48 -11.79 -7.05 -4.37
CA LYS A 48 -12.44 -7.54 -3.16
C LYS A 48 -12.07 -9.00 -2.86
N LYS A 49 -11.98 -9.36 -1.59
CA LYS A 49 -11.55 -10.68 -1.09
C LYS A 49 -10.09 -11.04 -1.43
N SER A 50 -9.27 -10.05 -1.78
CA SER A 50 -7.83 -10.24 -1.96
C SER A 50 -7.10 -10.41 -0.63
N LEU A 51 -5.99 -11.16 -0.68
CA LEU A 51 -4.95 -11.14 0.34
C LEU A 51 -3.71 -10.43 -0.22
N ILE A 52 -3.24 -9.44 0.49
CA ILE A 52 -2.06 -8.65 0.14
C ILE A 52 -0.98 -8.79 1.21
N MET A 53 0.26 -8.61 0.78
CA MET A 53 1.42 -8.48 1.66
C MET A 53 1.90 -7.04 1.68
N ALA A 54 2.15 -6.50 2.88
CA ALA A 54 2.65 -5.17 3.08
C ALA A 54 3.90 -5.16 3.96
N ASN A 55 4.83 -4.22 3.70
CA ASN A 55 6.08 -4.02 4.44
C ASN A 55 5.89 -2.91 5.49
N ARG A 56 6.01 -3.26 6.76
CA ARG A 56 5.91 -2.34 7.91
C ARG A 56 7.10 -1.40 8.06
N LEU A 57 8.26 -1.78 7.53
CA LEU A 57 9.49 -1.02 7.65
C LEU A 57 9.73 -0.09 6.45
N ALA A 58 8.84 -0.10 5.44
CA ALA A 58 9.03 0.63 4.20
C ALA A 58 9.28 2.12 4.41
N TYR A 59 8.66 2.72 5.42
CA TYR A 59 8.72 4.17 5.69
C TYR A 59 9.50 4.54 6.95
N LYS A 60 10.35 3.63 7.45
CA LYS A 60 11.25 3.93 8.58
C LYS A 60 12.39 4.89 8.21
N SER A 61 12.89 4.81 6.98
CA SER A 61 14.01 5.60 6.48
C SER A 61 13.69 6.46 5.26
N LYS A 62 12.47 6.41 4.76
CA LYS A 62 11.99 7.20 3.61
C LYS A 62 10.52 7.55 3.79
N ASP A 63 10.06 8.50 2.99
CA ASP A 63 8.67 8.91 2.98
C ASP A 63 7.86 8.16 1.93
N PRO A 64 6.55 8.01 2.14
CA PRO A 64 5.62 7.59 1.12
C PRO A 64 5.72 8.45 -0.12
N GLN A 65 5.70 7.82 -1.30
CA GLN A 65 5.80 8.49 -2.59
C GLN A 65 4.46 8.43 -3.33
N LYS A 66 4.25 9.37 -4.26
CA LYS A 66 3.10 9.33 -5.18
C LYS A 66 3.06 7.97 -5.90
N GLY A 67 1.87 7.37 -5.98
CA GLY A 67 1.67 6.03 -6.53
C GLY A 67 1.80 4.88 -5.53
N ASP A 68 2.42 5.08 -4.35
CA ASP A 68 2.49 4.05 -3.32
C ASP A 68 1.10 3.66 -2.82
N ILE A 69 0.86 2.35 -2.68
CA ILE A 69 -0.34 1.85 -2.01
C ILE A 69 0.01 1.61 -0.54
N VAL A 70 -0.72 2.27 0.35
CA VAL A 70 -0.44 2.27 1.78
C VAL A 70 -1.56 1.62 2.58
N VAL A 71 -1.17 0.91 3.64
CA VAL A 71 -2.06 0.50 4.73
C VAL A 71 -1.94 1.52 5.83
N PHE A 72 -3.05 2.06 6.31
CA PHE A 72 -3.06 3.10 7.34
C PHE A 72 -4.25 2.97 8.29
N LYS A 73 -4.20 3.67 9.41
CA LYS A 73 -5.31 3.86 10.36
C LYS A 73 -5.58 5.36 10.49
N ASN A 74 -6.77 5.75 10.14
CA ASN A 74 -7.30 7.07 10.47
C ASN A 74 -8.38 6.91 11.55
N LEU A 75 -7.95 6.96 12.82
CA LEU A 75 -8.84 6.71 13.96
C LEU A 75 -9.87 7.80 14.17
N GLU A 76 -9.69 8.97 13.59
CA GLU A 76 -10.66 10.07 13.64
C GLU A 76 -11.86 9.81 12.73
N GLU A 77 -11.64 9.09 11.63
CA GLU A 77 -12.67 8.78 10.63
C GLU A 77 -13.12 7.31 10.69
N PHE A 78 -12.20 6.36 10.97
CA PHE A 78 -12.48 4.92 10.91
C PHE A 78 -11.79 4.13 12.02
N GLN A 79 -12.49 3.14 12.56
CA GLN A 79 -11.95 2.26 13.61
C GLN A 79 -11.11 1.09 13.07
N TYR A 80 -11.02 0.91 11.75
CA TYR A 80 -10.32 -0.20 11.09
C TYR A 80 -9.27 0.30 10.09
N PRO A 81 -8.24 -0.51 9.81
CA PRO A 81 -7.23 -0.16 8.81
C PRO A 81 -7.81 -0.09 7.41
N MET A 82 -7.35 0.87 6.64
CA MET A 82 -7.73 1.09 5.25
C MET A 82 -6.54 0.93 4.31
N VAL A 83 -6.85 0.71 3.03
CA VAL A 83 -5.85 0.65 1.96
C VAL A 83 -6.24 1.64 0.87
N LYS A 84 -5.34 2.57 0.55
CA LYS A 84 -5.51 3.59 -0.51
C LYS A 84 -4.18 3.85 -1.21
N ARG A 85 -4.25 4.56 -2.33
CA ARG A 85 -3.08 5.04 -3.08
C ARG A 85 -2.74 6.46 -2.71
N VAL A 86 -1.46 6.73 -2.50
CA VAL A 86 -0.93 8.09 -2.35
C VAL A 86 -1.00 8.79 -3.70
N ILE A 87 -1.77 9.86 -3.76
CA ILE A 87 -1.94 10.70 -4.96
C ILE A 87 -0.99 11.89 -4.91
N ALA A 88 -0.87 12.50 -3.73
CA ALA A 88 -0.02 13.66 -3.52
C ALA A 88 0.65 13.63 -2.14
N THR A 89 1.77 14.32 -2.04
CA THR A 89 2.62 14.44 -0.85
C THR A 89 2.66 15.89 -0.39
N GLU A 90 3.31 16.17 0.73
CA GLU A 90 3.43 17.54 1.27
C GLU A 90 3.88 18.56 0.20
N GLY A 91 3.27 19.74 0.23
CA GLY A 91 3.52 20.83 -0.70
C GLY A 91 2.86 20.71 -2.07
N ASP A 92 2.27 19.55 -2.39
CA ASP A 92 1.54 19.37 -3.65
C ASP A 92 0.17 20.03 -3.60
N ILE A 93 -0.31 20.47 -4.77
CA ILE A 93 -1.66 20.95 -5.00
C ILE A 93 -2.39 19.89 -5.83
N VAL A 94 -3.48 19.35 -5.28
CA VAL A 94 -4.37 18.41 -5.98
C VAL A 94 -5.59 19.16 -6.50
N GLU A 95 -5.86 19.06 -7.78
CA GLU A 95 -7.05 19.60 -8.42
C GLU A 95 -7.88 18.46 -9.01
N ILE A 96 -9.19 18.49 -8.80
CA ILE A 96 -10.14 17.58 -9.42
C ILE A 96 -10.98 18.39 -10.41
N LYS A 97 -10.70 18.24 -11.69
CA LYS A 97 -11.38 18.95 -12.78
C LYS A 97 -11.60 18.03 -13.97
N ASN A 98 -12.68 18.21 -14.69
CA ASN A 98 -13.05 17.38 -15.84
C ASN A 98 -13.09 15.88 -15.51
N ARG A 99 -13.49 15.53 -14.27
CA ARG A 99 -13.53 14.14 -13.75
C ARG A 99 -12.16 13.44 -13.68
N GLU A 100 -11.09 14.22 -13.65
CA GLU A 100 -9.71 13.77 -13.58
C GLU A 100 -8.96 14.44 -12.43
N VAL A 101 -7.87 13.82 -12.02
CA VAL A 101 -7.00 14.34 -10.97
C VAL A 101 -5.76 14.96 -11.59
N TYR A 102 -5.40 16.14 -11.14
CA TYR A 102 -4.15 16.82 -11.47
C TYR A 102 -3.37 17.07 -10.20
N VAL A 103 -2.06 16.91 -10.27
CA VAL A 103 -1.13 17.22 -9.18
C VAL A 103 -0.13 18.25 -9.71
N ASN A 104 -0.12 19.44 -9.09
CA ASN A 104 0.68 20.57 -9.53
C ASN A 104 0.45 20.93 -11.01
N GLY A 105 -0.81 20.86 -11.45
CA GLY A 105 -1.21 21.14 -12.82
C GLY A 105 -0.93 19.99 -13.83
N ILE A 106 -0.26 18.93 -13.43
CA ILE A 106 0.03 17.76 -14.27
C ILE A 106 -1.02 16.68 -14.03
N LYS A 107 -1.61 16.15 -15.10
CA LYS A 107 -2.59 15.06 -15.00
C LYS A 107 -1.96 13.83 -14.34
N PHE A 108 -2.60 13.34 -13.26
CA PHE A 108 -2.19 12.12 -12.59
C PHE A 108 -2.53 10.90 -13.48
N ASP A 109 -1.61 9.94 -13.57
CA ASP A 109 -1.86 8.71 -14.34
C ASP A 109 -3.13 8.00 -13.83
N SER A 110 -4.05 7.78 -14.74
CA SER A 110 -5.35 7.14 -14.49
C SER A 110 -5.48 5.74 -15.12
N SER A 111 -4.40 5.17 -15.62
CA SER A 111 -4.42 3.86 -16.32
C SER A 111 -4.94 2.70 -15.45
N PHE A 112 -4.89 2.83 -14.13
CA PHE A 112 -5.39 1.86 -13.14
C PHE A 112 -6.70 2.28 -12.49
N VAL A 113 -7.25 3.46 -12.83
CA VAL A 113 -8.45 4.03 -12.21
C VAL A 113 -9.70 3.40 -12.80
N LYS A 114 -10.63 3.03 -11.92
CA LYS A 114 -11.99 2.60 -12.25
C LYS A 114 -12.98 3.68 -11.85
N GLY A 115 -13.93 3.95 -12.73
CA GLY A 115 -14.96 4.97 -12.53
C GLY A 115 -14.47 6.40 -12.67
N GLU A 116 -15.38 7.35 -12.49
CA GLU A 116 -15.13 8.78 -12.64
C GLU A 116 -14.69 9.43 -11.33
N THR A 117 -13.78 10.37 -11.42
CA THR A 117 -13.37 11.15 -10.25
C THR A 117 -14.21 12.44 -10.16
N LEU A 118 -15.14 12.44 -9.22
CA LEU A 118 -15.93 13.65 -8.93
C LEU A 118 -15.34 14.41 -7.73
N PRO A 119 -15.34 15.76 -7.74
CA PRO A 119 -15.08 16.54 -6.55
C PRO A 119 -16.27 16.41 -5.60
N ILE A 120 -16.01 16.21 -4.30
CA ILE A 120 -17.08 15.99 -3.32
C ILE A 120 -17.30 17.23 -2.46
N LYS A 121 -16.26 17.72 -1.79
CA LYS A 121 -16.34 18.87 -0.89
C LYS A 121 -15.72 20.11 -1.53
N GLN A 122 -14.64 19.91 -2.25
CA GLN A 122 -13.91 20.96 -2.95
C GLN A 122 -13.19 20.35 -4.16
N ASP A 123 -12.80 21.17 -5.08
CA ASP A 123 -12.10 20.79 -6.31
C ASP A 123 -10.58 20.98 -6.21
N THR A 124 -10.09 21.67 -5.16
CA THR A 124 -8.66 21.92 -4.94
C THR A 124 -8.27 21.64 -3.50
N TYR A 125 -7.14 20.93 -3.31
CA TYR A 125 -6.57 20.55 -2.02
C TYR A 125 -5.09 20.90 -1.98
N ASN A 126 -4.66 21.68 -0.97
CA ASN A 126 -3.26 22.00 -0.72
C ASN A 126 -2.75 21.04 0.38
N VAL A 127 -1.83 20.14 0.04
CA VAL A 127 -1.35 19.11 0.97
C VAL A 127 -0.38 19.71 1.99
N PRO A 128 -0.72 19.71 3.29
CA PRO A 128 0.14 20.28 4.33
C PRO A 128 1.43 19.47 4.54
N GLU A 129 2.39 20.07 5.23
CA GLU A 129 3.61 19.41 5.68
C GLU A 129 3.31 18.13 6.47
N GLY A 130 4.10 17.07 6.26
CA GLY A 130 3.95 15.75 6.90
C GLY A 130 2.67 15.00 6.54
N SER A 131 1.95 15.42 5.51
CA SER A 131 0.63 14.90 5.13
C SER A 131 0.61 14.36 3.70
N TYR A 132 -0.42 13.55 3.43
CA TYR A 132 -0.64 12.87 2.15
C TYR A 132 -2.10 12.96 1.74
N PHE A 133 -2.35 13.13 0.45
CA PHE A 133 -3.67 12.99 -0.13
C PHE A 133 -3.79 11.61 -0.75
N VAL A 134 -4.78 10.83 -0.33
CA VAL A 134 -4.93 9.43 -0.73
C VAL A 134 -6.29 9.17 -1.35
N MET A 135 -6.33 8.34 -2.38
CA MET A 135 -7.58 7.95 -3.04
C MET A 135 -7.63 6.45 -3.31
N GLY A 136 -8.84 5.92 -3.42
CA GLY A 136 -9.03 4.58 -3.96
C GLY A 136 -8.89 4.55 -5.48
N ASP A 137 -8.47 3.43 -6.03
CA ASP A 137 -8.37 3.23 -7.47
C ASP A 137 -9.76 3.09 -8.10
N ASN A 138 -10.74 2.52 -7.37
CA ASN A 138 -12.16 2.57 -7.73
C ASN A 138 -12.77 3.86 -7.18
N ARG A 139 -12.78 4.91 -8.00
CA ARG A 139 -13.13 6.28 -7.62
C ARG A 139 -14.56 6.45 -7.12
N GLU A 140 -15.49 5.68 -7.64
CA GLU A 140 -16.91 5.76 -7.30
C GLU A 140 -17.23 5.01 -6.00
N GLU A 141 -16.51 3.91 -5.72
CA GLU A 141 -16.74 3.06 -4.54
C GLU A 141 -15.68 3.29 -3.44
N SER A 142 -15.02 4.47 -3.43
CA SER A 142 -13.99 4.77 -2.48
C SER A 142 -14.35 5.92 -1.56
N GLU A 143 -14.43 5.61 -0.28
CA GLU A 143 -14.39 6.61 0.78
C GLU A 143 -12.93 6.94 1.10
N ASP A 144 -12.49 8.16 0.72
CA ASP A 144 -11.08 8.57 0.76
C ASP A 144 -10.93 10.06 1.09
N SER A 145 -9.76 10.63 0.89
CA SER A 145 -9.45 12.04 1.19
C SER A 145 -10.49 13.05 0.71
N ARG A 146 -11.24 12.76 -0.36
CA ARG A 146 -12.31 13.63 -0.88
C ARG A 146 -13.50 13.76 0.09
N PHE A 147 -13.75 12.71 0.89
CA PHE A 147 -14.92 12.61 1.76
C PHE A 147 -14.62 12.99 3.20
N TRP A 148 -13.37 12.81 3.65
CA TRP A 148 -13.01 12.97 5.07
C TRP A 148 -13.21 14.40 5.56
N LYS A 149 -13.43 14.56 6.85
CA LYS A 149 -13.51 15.87 7.50
C LYS A 149 -12.17 16.61 7.38
N TYR A 150 -11.07 15.89 7.59
CA TYR A 150 -9.71 16.34 7.33
C TYR A 150 -9.15 15.53 6.17
N PRO A 151 -9.03 16.11 4.97
CA PRO A 151 -8.73 15.35 3.75
C PRO A 151 -7.30 14.83 3.65
N TYR A 152 -6.53 14.90 4.71
CA TYR A 152 -5.11 14.57 4.71
C TYR A 152 -4.77 13.46 5.69
N LEU A 153 -4.04 12.46 5.20
CA LEU A 153 -3.47 11.38 6.01
C LEU A 153 -2.11 11.81 6.54
N LYS A 154 -1.85 11.67 7.83
CA LYS A 154 -0.55 11.95 8.43
C LYS A 154 0.39 10.76 8.33
N LYS A 155 1.72 11.02 8.30
CA LYS A 155 2.74 9.96 8.19
C LYS A 155 2.65 8.92 9.31
N ASP A 156 2.40 9.32 10.55
CA ASP A 156 2.30 8.44 11.72
C ASP A 156 1.08 7.51 11.68
N GLN A 157 0.07 7.83 10.88
CA GLN A 157 -1.09 6.98 10.65
C GLN A 157 -0.79 5.84 9.64
N ILE A 158 0.31 5.94 8.87
CA ILE A 158 0.69 4.94 7.86
C ILE A 158 1.41 3.76 8.53
N ILE A 159 0.86 2.56 8.36
CA ILE A 159 1.34 1.34 9.00
C ILE A 159 2.35 0.59 8.13
N ALA A 160 2.09 0.51 6.81
CA ALA A 160 2.87 -0.30 5.90
C ALA A 160 2.67 0.12 4.43
N LYS A 161 3.65 -0.24 3.59
CA LYS A 161 3.54 -0.17 2.12
C LYS A 161 3.08 -1.52 1.58
N VAL A 162 2.05 -1.55 0.76
CA VAL A 162 1.63 -2.75 0.02
C VAL A 162 2.69 -3.09 -1.03
N ILE A 163 3.10 -4.37 -1.08
CA ILE A 163 4.14 -4.83 -2.01
C ILE A 163 3.52 -5.62 -3.16
N PHE A 164 2.68 -6.60 -2.82
CA PHE A 164 2.02 -7.44 -3.81
C PHE A 164 0.73 -8.07 -3.27
N ARG A 165 -0.10 -8.50 -4.21
CA ARG A 165 -1.29 -9.31 -3.99
C ARG A 165 -0.98 -10.76 -4.38
N TYR A 166 -1.40 -11.73 -3.55
CA TYR A 166 -1.16 -13.15 -3.78
C TYR A 166 -2.44 -14.01 -3.83
N ILE A 167 -3.60 -13.47 -3.42
CA ILE A 167 -4.92 -14.09 -3.61
C ILE A 167 -5.90 -13.01 -4.07
N PRO A 168 -6.84 -13.27 -5.01
CA PRO A 168 -6.94 -14.47 -5.83
C PRO A 168 -5.69 -14.65 -6.68
N ARG A 169 -5.35 -15.90 -6.96
CA ARG A 169 -4.17 -16.20 -7.79
C ARG A 169 -4.37 -15.62 -9.20
N PRO A 170 -3.60 -14.61 -9.59
CA PRO A 170 -3.21 -14.50 -10.98
C PRO A 170 -2.18 -15.59 -11.27
N PRO A 171 -1.91 -15.96 -12.54
CA PRO A 171 -0.81 -16.85 -12.87
C PRO A 171 0.55 -16.35 -12.32
N PHE A 172 0.62 -15.10 -11.85
CA PHE A 172 1.82 -14.49 -11.25
C PHE A 172 1.42 -13.49 -10.16
N VAL A 173 2.26 -13.35 -9.14
CA VAL A 173 2.17 -12.30 -8.13
C VAL A 173 2.27 -10.93 -8.83
N LYS A 174 1.16 -10.21 -8.91
CA LYS A 174 1.18 -8.86 -9.51
C LYS A 174 1.85 -7.91 -8.52
N ARG A 175 3.01 -7.40 -8.89
CA ARG A 175 3.66 -6.31 -8.19
C ARG A 175 2.81 -5.05 -8.33
N LEU A 176 2.61 -4.34 -7.23
CA LEU A 176 1.70 -3.18 -7.17
C LEU A 176 2.46 -1.84 -7.17
N ASP A 177 3.78 -1.89 -7.37
CA ASP A 177 4.57 -0.68 -7.56
C ASP A 177 4.32 -0.15 -8.97
N THR A 178 3.66 0.99 -9.09
CA THR A 178 3.65 1.76 -10.33
C THR A 178 4.84 2.71 -10.26
N PRO A 179 5.89 2.53 -11.08
CA PRO A 179 6.99 3.49 -11.09
C PRO A 179 6.48 4.83 -11.60
N ILE A 180 6.63 5.88 -10.79
CA ILE A 180 6.31 7.27 -11.12
C ILE A 180 7.24 7.83 -12.22
N SER A 181 8.28 7.07 -12.62
CA SER A 181 9.26 7.47 -13.64
C SER A 181 8.66 7.72 -15.04
N GLU A 182 7.39 7.37 -15.26
CA GLU A 182 6.68 7.61 -16.53
C GLU A 182 5.66 8.75 -16.46
N MET A 183 5.53 9.44 -15.31
CA MET A 183 4.72 10.65 -15.21
C MET A 183 5.55 11.87 -15.65
N LYS A 184 5.88 11.92 -16.94
CA LYS A 184 6.38 13.12 -17.65
C LYS A 184 5.28 13.74 -18.47
#